data_6fa451fc8ad97908d889faf6524d4c2d
#
_entry.id   6fa451fc8ad97908d889faf6524d4c2d
#
_cell.length_a   1.000
_cell.length_b   1.000
_cell.length_c   1.000
_cell.angle_alpha   90.00
_cell.angle_beta   90.00
_cell.angle_gamma   90.00
#
_symmetry.space_group_name_H-M   'P 1'
#
loop_
_entity.id
_entity.type
_entity.pdbx_description
1 polymer ?
#
loop_
_entity_poly.entity_id
_entity_poly.type
_entity_poly.pdbx_seq_one_letter_code
_entity_poly.pdbx_strand_id
1 'polypeptide(L)'
;LAPSCCRAPTPGMKVQAASPRARKSQQMVVEMLLSDMPDMGYRWNDEQKNTPELIAVSAYPESARGQFDSKTPESTGQHGELSEWATRLGVAVRPALKALRRQQPAPDLSHPAMAVNLDACIQCNRCVRACREEQVNDVIGYALRGADSKIVFDLDDPMAESTCVACGECVQACPTGALSPKTHIGSQKVDRKVDSVCPFCGVGCLITYNVRDEKIISVEGRDGPANQGRLCVKGRFGFDYAHHPDRLTVPLIRKPGVPKEVRPYGADWRDTFREATWDEALDLAAGQLKSLRDTHGPKALAGF
;
A
#
# COMPACT_ATOMS: atom_id res chain seq x y z
N LEU A 1 -19.64 -32.88 -2.58
CA LEU A 1 -18.88 -31.60 -2.53
C LEU A 1 -19.79 -30.48 -2.95
N ALA A 2 -19.72 -29.36 -2.22
CA ALA A 2 -20.34 -28.11 -2.62
C ALA A 2 -19.43 -26.96 -2.19
N PRO A 3 -19.29 -25.87 -3.03
CA PRO A 3 -18.61 -24.67 -2.59
C PRO A 3 -19.34 -24.00 -1.43
N SER A 4 -18.63 -23.56 -0.42
CA SER A 4 -19.23 -22.92 0.76
C SER A 4 -20.01 -21.64 0.43
N CYS A 5 -19.58 -20.91 -0.59
CA CYS A 5 -20.26 -19.70 -1.09
C CYS A 5 -21.61 -19.97 -1.79
N CYS A 6 -21.89 -21.23 -2.16
CA CYS A 6 -23.11 -21.61 -2.88
C CYS A 6 -24.11 -22.38 -1.98
N ARG A 7 -23.87 -22.43 -0.67
CA ARG A 7 -24.69 -23.20 0.26
C ARG A 7 -25.01 -22.41 1.51
N ALA A 8 -26.28 -22.19 1.75
CA ALA A 8 -26.71 -21.61 3.01
C ALA A 8 -26.53 -22.63 4.16
N PRO A 9 -26.02 -22.22 5.32
CA PRO A 9 -25.95 -23.13 6.48
C PRO A 9 -27.35 -23.43 7.00
N THR A 10 -27.49 -24.64 7.51
CA THR A 10 -28.75 -25.08 8.17
C THR A 10 -28.44 -25.57 9.59
N PRO A 11 -29.36 -25.43 10.56
CA PRO A 11 -29.15 -25.94 11.91
C PRO A 11 -28.77 -27.41 11.89
N GLY A 12 -27.73 -27.80 12.65
CA GLY A 12 -27.23 -29.18 12.72
C GLY A 12 -26.38 -29.63 11.53
N MET A 13 -26.09 -28.75 10.55
CA MET A 13 -25.24 -29.09 9.42
C MET A 13 -23.82 -29.43 9.87
N LYS A 14 -23.32 -30.58 9.43
CA LYS A 14 -21.94 -31.03 9.66
C LYS A 14 -21.10 -30.78 8.41
N VAL A 15 -20.03 -30.01 8.54
CA VAL A 15 -19.11 -29.64 7.43
C VAL A 15 -17.76 -30.35 7.66
N GLN A 16 -17.27 -31.07 6.65
CA GLN A 16 -15.96 -31.73 6.66
C GLN A 16 -15.05 -31.07 5.61
N ALA A 17 -14.46 -29.97 5.96
CA ALA A 17 -13.57 -29.22 5.07
C ALA A 17 -12.21 -29.89 4.82
N ALA A 18 -11.79 -30.82 5.66
CA ALA A 18 -10.50 -31.51 5.62
C ALA A 18 -10.58 -33.00 5.19
N SER A 19 -11.72 -33.48 4.68
CA SER A 19 -11.80 -34.85 4.15
C SER A 19 -10.85 -35.00 2.94
N PRO A 20 -10.35 -36.23 2.63
CA PRO A 20 -9.46 -36.45 1.48
C PRO A 20 -10.04 -35.90 0.17
N ARG A 21 -11.36 -36.08 -0.03
CA ARG A 21 -12.08 -35.57 -1.20
C ARG A 21 -12.13 -34.03 -1.23
N ALA A 22 -12.34 -33.36 -0.09
CA ALA A 22 -12.36 -31.92 0.00
C ALA A 22 -10.96 -31.34 -0.25
N ARG A 23 -9.92 -31.94 0.37
CA ARG A 23 -8.53 -31.52 0.15
C ARG A 23 -8.10 -31.65 -1.31
N LYS A 24 -8.42 -32.76 -1.96
CA LYS A 24 -8.13 -32.94 -3.38
C LYS A 24 -8.81 -31.88 -4.24
N SER A 25 -10.06 -31.56 -3.96
CA SER A 25 -10.77 -30.49 -4.66
C SER A 25 -10.12 -29.10 -4.44
N GLN A 26 -9.73 -28.79 -3.21
CA GLN A 26 -9.02 -27.54 -2.89
C GLN A 26 -7.69 -27.46 -3.62
N GLN A 27 -6.90 -28.55 -3.62
CA GLN A 27 -5.63 -28.61 -4.34
C GLN A 27 -5.82 -28.37 -5.85
N MET A 28 -6.81 -29.01 -6.47
CA MET A 28 -7.08 -28.82 -7.90
C MET A 28 -7.48 -27.39 -8.24
N VAL A 29 -8.33 -26.76 -7.42
CA VAL A 29 -8.73 -25.36 -7.64
C VAL A 29 -7.54 -24.43 -7.50
N VAL A 30 -6.72 -24.59 -6.45
CA VAL A 30 -5.53 -23.76 -6.24
C VAL A 30 -4.49 -23.98 -7.35
N GLU A 31 -4.32 -25.24 -7.83
CA GLU A 31 -3.45 -25.54 -8.97
C GLU A 31 -3.89 -24.80 -10.24
N MET A 32 -5.20 -24.80 -10.53
CA MET A 32 -5.75 -24.08 -11.69
C MET A 32 -5.52 -22.56 -11.58
N LEU A 33 -5.71 -21.98 -10.39
CA LEU A 33 -5.45 -20.57 -10.17
C LEU A 33 -3.96 -20.24 -10.34
N LEU A 34 -3.08 -21.07 -9.83
CA LEU A 34 -1.63 -20.91 -9.96
C LEU A 34 -1.14 -21.10 -11.39
N SER A 35 -1.84 -21.86 -12.23
CA SER A 35 -1.43 -22.09 -13.62
C SER A 35 -1.46 -20.82 -14.46
N ASP A 36 -2.29 -19.83 -14.10
CA ASP A 36 -2.35 -18.51 -14.72
C ASP A 36 -1.34 -17.52 -14.15
N MET A 37 -0.69 -17.85 -13.04
CA MET A 37 0.27 -16.95 -12.39
C MET A 37 1.62 -16.98 -13.09
N PRO A 38 2.35 -15.86 -13.11
CA PRO A 38 3.74 -15.84 -13.59
C PRO A 38 4.61 -16.78 -12.76
N ASP A 39 5.62 -17.39 -13.39
CA ASP A 39 6.51 -18.37 -12.74
C ASP A 39 7.28 -17.79 -11.55
N MET A 40 7.53 -16.50 -11.58
CA MET A 40 8.21 -15.75 -10.51
C MET A 40 7.28 -15.23 -9.42
N GLY A 41 6.02 -15.64 -9.39
CA GLY A 41 5.00 -15.08 -8.49
C GLY A 41 4.68 -13.62 -8.82
N TYR A 42 4.43 -12.77 -7.82
CA TYR A 42 4.05 -11.35 -8.00
C TYR A 42 5.17 -10.43 -8.45
N ARG A 43 6.31 -10.95 -8.78
CA ARG A 43 7.47 -10.11 -9.09
C ARG A 43 7.29 -9.50 -10.46
N TRP A 44 7.39 -8.21 -10.50
CA TRP A 44 7.70 -7.48 -11.70
C TRP A 44 9.04 -8.00 -12.23
N ASN A 45 9.12 -8.42 -13.49
CA ASN A 45 10.39 -8.85 -14.09
C ASN A 45 11.38 -7.68 -14.18
N ASP A 46 12.63 -7.96 -14.47
CA ASP A 46 13.67 -6.92 -14.50
C ASP A 46 13.46 -5.91 -15.63
N GLU A 47 12.85 -6.31 -16.73
CA GLU A 47 12.49 -5.41 -17.83
C GLU A 47 11.42 -4.41 -17.38
N GLN A 48 10.41 -4.84 -16.61
CA GLN A 48 9.37 -3.99 -16.06
C GLN A 48 9.91 -3.02 -15.02
N LYS A 49 10.98 -3.37 -14.29
CA LYS A 49 11.62 -2.48 -13.31
C LYS A 49 12.36 -1.30 -13.95
N ASN A 50 12.80 -1.46 -15.19
CA ASN A 50 13.61 -0.48 -15.90
C ASN A 50 12.80 0.36 -16.89
N THR A 51 11.47 0.36 -16.81
CA THR A 51 10.65 1.23 -17.64
C THR A 51 10.86 2.70 -17.29
N PRO A 52 10.82 3.63 -18.27
CA PRO A 52 10.97 5.06 -18.02
C PRO A 52 10.01 5.58 -16.95
N GLU A 53 8.79 5.04 -16.88
CA GLU A 53 7.77 5.40 -15.89
C GLU A 53 8.20 5.02 -14.47
N LEU A 54 8.83 3.85 -14.28
CA LEU A 54 9.38 3.43 -12.99
C LEU A 54 10.61 4.25 -12.61
N ILE A 55 11.43 4.63 -13.58
CA ILE A 55 12.59 5.51 -13.38
C ILE A 55 12.12 6.92 -13.00
N ALA A 56 11.10 7.45 -13.66
CA ALA A 56 10.55 8.78 -13.39
C ALA A 56 9.87 8.89 -12.01
N VAL A 57 9.23 7.81 -11.55
CA VAL A 57 8.64 7.75 -10.19
C VAL A 57 9.72 7.58 -9.13
N SER A 58 10.90 7.15 -9.48
CA SER A 58 12.03 7.05 -8.57
C SER A 58 12.77 8.38 -8.38
N ALA A 59 12.07 9.45 -8.10
CA ALA A 59 12.65 10.61 -7.41
C ALA A 59 13.11 10.24 -5.98
N TYR A 60 12.86 9.00 -5.56
CA TYR A 60 13.50 8.41 -4.38
C TYR A 60 14.98 8.12 -4.71
N PRO A 61 15.91 8.57 -3.86
CA PRO A 61 17.33 8.32 -4.07
C PRO A 61 17.61 6.82 -4.23
N GLU A 62 18.63 6.45 -5.00
CA GLU A 62 19.04 5.05 -5.24
C GLU A 62 19.23 4.24 -3.96
N SER A 63 19.56 4.89 -2.85
CA SER A 63 19.63 4.27 -1.52
C SER A 63 18.28 3.75 -1.00
N ALA A 64 17.16 4.18 -1.59
CA ALA A 64 15.82 3.66 -1.27
C ALA A 64 15.40 2.52 -2.21
N ARG A 65 16.12 2.31 -3.31
CA ARG A 65 16.00 1.14 -4.16
C ARG A 65 16.79 0.02 -3.50
N GLY A 66 16.12 -0.94 -2.88
CA GLY A 66 16.81 -2.09 -2.32
C GLY A 66 17.70 -2.73 -3.40
N GLN A 67 18.98 -2.90 -3.10
CA GLN A 67 19.88 -3.68 -3.94
C GLN A 67 19.28 -5.07 -4.10
N PHE A 68 19.01 -5.42 -5.35
CA PHE A 68 18.50 -6.72 -5.71
C PHE A 68 19.65 -7.72 -5.64
N ASP A 69 19.73 -8.50 -4.58
CA ASP A 69 20.63 -9.62 -4.51
C ASP A 69 20.02 -10.80 -5.29
N SER A 70 20.49 -10.96 -6.53
CA SER A 70 20.11 -12.04 -7.42
C SER A 70 20.59 -13.42 -6.96
N LYS A 71 21.28 -13.51 -5.82
CA LYS A 71 21.98 -14.71 -5.35
C LYS A 71 21.34 -15.45 -4.19
N THR A 72 20.19 -15.00 -3.66
CA THR A 72 19.51 -15.78 -2.62
C THR A 72 18.42 -16.66 -3.22
N PRO A 73 18.64 -17.98 -3.35
CA PRO A 73 17.62 -18.93 -3.83
C PRO A 73 16.43 -19.08 -2.89
N GLU A 74 16.48 -18.53 -1.70
CA GLU A 74 15.54 -18.80 -0.61
C GLU A 74 14.37 -17.82 -0.46
N SER A 75 14.34 -16.74 -1.19
CA SER A 75 13.12 -15.96 -1.30
C SER A 75 12.27 -16.48 -2.48
N THR A 76 11.82 -17.70 -2.42
CA THR A 76 10.65 -18.11 -3.20
C THR A 76 9.55 -17.17 -2.82
N GLY A 77 9.33 -16.18 -3.68
CA GLY A 77 8.43 -15.06 -3.43
C GLY A 77 6.99 -15.50 -3.30
N GLN A 78 6.71 -16.07 -2.16
CA GLN A 78 5.37 -16.32 -1.68
C GLN A 78 4.86 -15.01 -1.11
N HIS A 79 4.32 -14.16 -1.97
CA HIS A 79 3.68 -12.95 -1.54
C HIS A 79 2.21 -13.04 -1.86
N GLY A 80 1.40 -13.05 -0.83
CA GLY A 80 -0.03 -13.03 -0.90
C GLY A 80 -0.72 -14.35 -0.56
N GLU A 81 -1.98 -14.22 -0.30
CA GLU A 81 -2.84 -15.27 0.25
C GLU A 81 -2.88 -16.55 -0.63
N LEU A 82 -2.85 -16.39 -1.96
CA LEU A 82 -2.86 -17.56 -2.86
C LEU A 82 -1.62 -18.43 -2.70
N SER A 83 -0.45 -17.83 -2.58
CA SER A 83 0.81 -18.55 -2.39
C SER A 83 0.89 -19.23 -1.03
N GLU A 84 0.36 -18.61 0.01
CA GLU A 84 0.25 -19.22 1.34
C GLU A 84 -0.63 -20.47 1.29
N TRP A 85 -1.79 -20.40 0.62
CA TRP A 85 -2.67 -21.53 0.41
C TRP A 85 -2.02 -22.64 -0.42
N ALA A 86 -1.28 -22.30 -1.46
CA ALA A 86 -0.55 -23.27 -2.27
C ALA A 86 0.44 -24.08 -1.44
N THR A 87 1.24 -23.40 -0.62
CA THR A 87 2.20 -24.02 0.30
C THR A 87 1.48 -24.89 1.33
N ARG A 88 0.44 -24.38 1.96
CA ARG A 88 -0.35 -25.09 2.98
C ARG A 88 -1.00 -26.36 2.45
N LEU A 89 -1.38 -26.37 1.18
CA LEU A 89 -2.01 -27.50 0.50
C LEU A 89 -0.99 -28.39 -0.22
N GLY A 90 0.30 -28.01 -0.30
CA GLY A 90 1.34 -28.73 -1.01
C GLY A 90 1.09 -28.81 -2.52
N VAL A 91 0.66 -27.69 -3.14
CA VAL A 91 0.27 -27.66 -4.55
C VAL A 91 1.46 -27.27 -5.42
N ALA A 92 1.71 -28.08 -6.47
CA ALA A 92 2.60 -27.75 -7.58
C ALA A 92 1.82 -27.78 -8.90
N VAL A 93 2.08 -26.85 -9.78
CA VAL A 93 1.37 -26.73 -11.07
C VAL A 93 1.95 -27.72 -12.08
N ARG A 94 1.09 -28.56 -12.66
CA ARG A 94 1.44 -29.49 -13.73
C ARG A 94 1.80 -28.72 -15.02
N PRO A 95 2.86 -29.14 -15.77
CA PRO A 95 3.28 -28.43 -16.98
C PRO A 95 2.15 -28.27 -18.03
N ALA A 96 1.29 -29.26 -18.16
CA ALA A 96 0.14 -29.18 -19.08
C ALA A 96 -0.85 -28.06 -18.77
N LEU A 97 -1.00 -27.68 -17.51
CA LEU A 97 -1.86 -26.54 -17.13
C LEU A 97 -1.16 -25.20 -17.39
N LYS A 98 0.16 -25.12 -17.20
CA LYS A 98 0.92 -23.92 -17.53
C LYS A 98 0.86 -23.54 -19.02
N ALA A 99 0.75 -24.54 -19.88
CA ALA A 99 0.59 -24.32 -21.33
C ALA A 99 -0.74 -23.65 -21.69
N LEU A 100 -1.72 -23.64 -20.79
CA LEU A 100 -3.02 -22.99 -20.98
C LEU A 100 -3.10 -21.58 -20.41
N ARG A 101 -1.97 -21.03 -19.94
CA ARG A 101 -1.90 -19.69 -19.36
C ARG A 101 -2.45 -18.64 -20.34
N ARG A 102 -3.30 -17.76 -19.82
CA ARG A 102 -3.88 -16.68 -20.59
C ARG A 102 -2.85 -15.59 -20.87
N GLN A 103 -2.95 -14.98 -22.05
CA GLN A 103 -2.23 -13.75 -22.32
C GLN A 103 -2.86 -12.59 -21.54
N GLN A 104 -2.05 -11.83 -20.83
CA GLN A 104 -2.51 -10.70 -20.05
C GLN A 104 -2.09 -9.37 -20.71
N PRO A 105 -2.83 -8.27 -20.48
CA PRO A 105 -2.44 -6.96 -20.95
C PRO A 105 -1.12 -6.51 -20.30
N ALA A 106 -0.49 -5.52 -20.93
CA ALA A 106 0.72 -4.90 -20.38
C ALA A 106 0.43 -4.32 -18.99
N PRO A 107 1.44 -4.28 -18.10
CA PRO A 107 1.30 -3.65 -16.80
C PRO A 107 0.98 -2.15 -16.93
N ASP A 108 0.12 -1.66 -16.04
CA ASP A 108 -0.18 -0.23 -15.91
C ASP A 108 0.57 0.35 -14.70
N LEU A 109 1.45 1.30 -14.97
CA LEU A 109 2.27 2.03 -14.00
C LEU A 109 1.93 3.52 -13.96
N SER A 110 0.85 3.92 -14.59
CA SER A 110 0.45 5.33 -14.69
C SER A 110 0.19 5.97 -13.33
N HIS A 111 -0.48 5.25 -12.42
CA HIS A 111 -0.88 5.79 -11.12
C HIS A 111 0.34 6.07 -10.21
N PRO A 112 0.41 7.24 -9.51
CA PRO A 112 1.58 7.62 -8.71
C PRO A 112 1.89 6.66 -7.54
N ALA A 113 0.88 6.08 -6.91
CA ALA A 113 1.04 5.28 -5.69
C ALA A 113 0.80 3.77 -5.88
N MET A 114 0.14 3.36 -6.97
CA MET A 114 -0.27 1.98 -7.21
C MET A 114 0.22 1.46 -8.55
N ALA A 115 0.42 0.16 -8.62
CA ALA A 115 0.82 -0.54 -9.82
C ALA A 115 -0.16 -1.68 -10.12
N VAL A 116 -0.47 -1.88 -11.38
CA VAL A 116 -1.37 -2.91 -11.89
C VAL A 116 -0.60 -3.88 -12.77
N ASN A 117 -0.61 -5.16 -12.40
CA ASN A 117 -0.06 -6.23 -13.23
C ASN A 117 -1.03 -7.40 -13.31
N LEU A 118 -1.86 -7.41 -14.33
CA LEU A 118 -2.90 -8.41 -14.49
C LEU A 118 -2.38 -9.80 -14.82
N ASP A 119 -1.07 -9.97 -15.07
CA ASP A 119 -0.43 -11.28 -15.14
C ASP A 119 -0.66 -12.10 -13.87
N ALA A 120 -0.72 -11.43 -12.72
CA ALA A 120 -1.00 -12.05 -11.44
C ALA A 120 -2.50 -12.09 -11.08
N CYS A 121 -3.40 -11.64 -11.95
CA CYS A 121 -4.82 -11.57 -11.67
C CYS A 121 -5.51 -12.93 -11.81
N ILE A 122 -6.13 -13.41 -10.74
CA ILE A 122 -6.94 -14.64 -10.72
C ILE A 122 -8.45 -14.38 -10.85
N GLN A 123 -8.84 -13.16 -11.19
CA GLN A 123 -10.25 -12.75 -11.38
C GLN A 123 -11.17 -13.05 -10.18
N CYS A 124 -10.65 -12.91 -8.97
CA CYS A 124 -11.37 -13.22 -7.73
C CYS A 124 -12.44 -12.19 -7.33
N ASN A 125 -12.58 -11.09 -8.05
CA ASN A 125 -13.55 -10.00 -7.81
C ASN A 125 -13.34 -9.20 -6.50
N ARG A 126 -12.31 -9.47 -5.71
CA ARG A 126 -12.11 -8.78 -4.42
C ARG A 126 -11.86 -7.28 -4.60
N CYS A 127 -11.06 -6.88 -5.59
CA CYS A 127 -10.77 -5.47 -5.85
C CYS A 127 -12.02 -4.70 -6.32
N VAL A 128 -12.85 -5.32 -7.14
CA VAL A 128 -14.14 -4.73 -7.59
C VAL A 128 -15.06 -4.49 -6.39
N ARG A 129 -15.21 -5.49 -5.53
CA ARG A 129 -16.01 -5.37 -4.32
C ARG A 129 -15.44 -4.36 -3.33
N ALA A 130 -14.12 -4.34 -3.15
CA ALA A 130 -13.47 -3.35 -2.29
C ALA A 130 -13.71 -1.92 -2.79
N CYS A 131 -13.68 -1.70 -4.10
CA CYS A 131 -13.97 -0.39 -4.69
C CYS A 131 -15.45 -0.02 -4.59
N ARG A 132 -16.34 -0.95 -4.94
CA ARG A 132 -17.79 -0.71 -5.03
C ARG A 132 -18.49 -0.73 -3.68
N GLU A 133 -18.22 -1.76 -2.86
CA GLU A 133 -19.00 -2.02 -1.63
C GLU A 133 -18.37 -1.35 -0.41
N GLU A 134 -17.03 -1.32 -0.31
CA GLU A 134 -16.32 -0.80 0.85
C GLU A 134 -16.01 0.70 0.76
N GLN A 135 -15.58 1.18 -0.39
CA GLN A 135 -15.24 2.59 -0.63
C GLN A 135 -16.33 3.37 -1.40
N VAL A 136 -17.28 2.66 -2.01
CA VAL A 136 -18.40 3.24 -2.77
C VAL A 136 -17.96 4.17 -3.91
N ASN A 137 -16.83 3.85 -4.55
CA ASN A 137 -16.29 4.61 -5.68
C ASN A 137 -16.67 4.04 -7.04
N ASP A 138 -16.86 2.72 -7.14
CA ASP A 138 -17.29 1.99 -8.34
C ASP A 138 -16.43 2.21 -9.60
N VAL A 139 -15.12 2.42 -9.42
CA VAL A 139 -14.16 2.64 -10.52
C VAL A 139 -13.73 1.34 -11.19
N ILE A 140 -13.67 0.23 -10.42
CA ILE A 140 -13.14 -1.04 -10.90
C ILE A 140 -14.28 -1.93 -11.37
N GLY A 141 -14.18 -2.39 -12.63
CA GLY A 141 -15.13 -3.29 -13.23
C GLY A 141 -14.46 -4.44 -13.98
N TYR A 142 -15.28 -5.19 -14.72
CA TYR A 142 -14.82 -6.19 -15.68
C TYR A 142 -15.16 -5.75 -17.09
N ALA A 143 -14.21 -5.94 -18.00
CA ALA A 143 -14.46 -5.91 -19.43
C ALA A 143 -14.29 -7.30 -20.04
N LEU A 144 -14.91 -7.49 -21.22
CA LEU A 144 -14.88 -8.71 -22.00
C LEU A 144 -15.48 -9.91 -21.25
N ARG A 145 -15.24 -11.12 -21.75
CA ARG A 145 -15.77 -12.36 -21.17
C ARG A 145 -14.91 -13.57 -21.50
N GLY A 146 -15.09 -14.67 -20.76
CA GLY A 146 -14.34 -15.91 -20.95
C GLY A 146 -12.85 -15.71 -20.67
N ALA A 147 -12.00 -16.25 -21.52
CA ALA A 147 -10.55 -16.16 -21.39
C ALA A 147 -10.01 -14.73 -21.47
N ASP A 148 -10.70 -13.86 -22.22
CA ASP A 148 -10.30 -12.47 -22.41
C ASP A 148 -10.80 -11.52 -21.32
N SER A 149 -11.56 -12.03 -20.36
CA SER A 149 -12.07 -11.23 -19.24
C SER A 149 -10.93 -10.61 -18.45
N LYS A 150 -10.99 -9.30 -18.24
CA LYS A 150 -10.00 -8.54 -17.49
C LYS A 150 -10.64 -7.52 -16.56
N ILE A 151 -9.89 -7.15 -15.52
CA ILE A 151 -10.20 -5.99 -14.68
C ILE A 151 -9.89 -4.73 -15.47
N VAL A 152 -10.77 -3.74 -15.38
CA VAL A 152 -10.63 -2.42 -15.99
C VAL A 152 -10.94 -1.32 -14.98
N PHE A 153 -10.42 -0.15 -15.25
CA PHE A 153 -10.72 1.08 -14.50
C PHE A 153 -11.58 1.97 -15.40
N ASP A 154 -12.75 2.40 -14.91
CA ASP A 154 -13.76 3.12 -15.66
C ASP A 154 -14.07 2.45 -17.03
N LEU A 155 -13.76 3.10 -18.14
CA LEU A 155 -13.97 2.59 -19.50
C LEU A 155 -12.74 1.90 -20.13
N ASP A 156 -11.88 1.31 -19.31
CA ASP A 156 -10.58 0.72 -19.67
C ASP A 156 -9.48 1.78 -19.79
N ASP A 157 -9.61 2.84 -19.01
CA ASP A 157 -8.62 3.90 -18.93
C ASP A 157 -7.37 3.45 -18.13
N PRO A 158 -6.21 4.06 -18.37
CA PRO A 158 -5.08 3.96 -17.44
C PRO A 158 -5.49 4.37 -16.04
N MET A 159 -5.00 3.68 -15.00
CA MET A 159 -5.45 3.92 -13.63
C MET A 159 -5.28 5.38 -13.17
N ALA A 160 -4.26 6.09 -13.66
CA ALA A 160 -4.06 7.51 -13.33
C ALA A 160 -5.07 8.46 -13.98
N GLU A 161 -5.67 8.04 -15.10
CA GLU A 161 -6.64 8.84 -15.86
C GLU A 161 -8.09 8.52 -15.44
N SER A 162 -8.26 7.47 -14.64
CA SER A 162 -9.56 7.06 -14.12
C SER A 162 -10.04 7.95 -12.97
N THR A 163 -11.30 7.78 -12.57
CA THR A 163 -11.90 8.49 -11.42
C THR A 163 -11.43 7.93 -10.07
N CYS A 164 -10.32 7.19 -10.03
CA CYS A 164 -9.76 6.60 -8.83
C CYS A 164 -9.34 7.65 -7.80
N VAL A 165 -9.82 7.50 -6.56
CA VAL A 165 -9.49 8.39 -5.43
C VAL A 165 -8.27 7.94 -4.63
N ALA A 166 -7.50 6.96 -5.14
CA ALA A 166 -6.27 6.45 -4.53
C ALA A 166 -6.43 5.91 -3.09
N CYS A 167 -7.57 5.39 -2.71
CA CYS A 167 -7.78 4.84 -1.36
C CYS A 167 -6.94 3.58 -1.09
N GLY A 168 -6.62 2.78 -2.13
CA GLY A 168 -5.80 1.58 -2.04
C GLY A 168 -6.48 0.36 -1.41
N GLU A 169 -7.81 0.36 -1.20
CA GLU A 169 -8.51 -0.82 -0.69
C GLU A 169 -8.45 -2.01 -1.65
N CYS A 170 -8.45 -1.75 -2.95
CA CYS A 170 -8.25 -2.77 -3.98
C CYS A 170 -6.87 -3.44 -3.86
N VAL A 171 -5.84 -2.68 -3.48
CA VAL A 171 -4.49 -3.20 -3.21
C VAL A 171 -4.48 -4.12 -2.00
N GLN A 172 -5.10 -3.70 -0.89
CA GLN A 172 -5.18 -4.51 0.33
C GLN A 172 -6.05 -5.76 0.13
N ALA A 173 -7.10 -5.68 -0.69
CA ALA A 173 -7.99 -6.80 -0.97
C ALA A 173 -7.39 -7.80 -1.96
N CYS A 174 -6.36 -7.43 -2.74
CA CYS A 174 -5.80 -8.29 -3.78
C CYS A 174 -5.01 -9.45 -3.18
N PRO A 175 -5.44 -10.72 -3.38
CA PRO A 175 -4.77 -11.88 -2.79
C PRO A 175 -3.51 -12.29 -3.52
N THR A 176 -3.23 -11.66 -4.66
CA THR A 176 -2.17 -12.05 -5.58
C THR A 176 -1.18 -10.94 -5.91
N GLY A 177 -1.38 -9.72 -5.40
CA GLY A 177 -0.51 -8.58 -5.71
C GLY A 177 -0.62 -8.07 -7.17
N ALA A 178 -1.65 -8.52 -7.92
CA ALA A 178 -1.96 -7.93 -9.23
C ALA A 178 -2.19 -6.42 -9.14
N LEU A 179 -2.72 -5.97 -8.01
CA LEU A 179 -2.75 -4.58 -7.57
C LEU A 179 -1.82 -4.47 -6.36
N SER A 180 -0.83 -3.62 -6.43
CA SER A 180 0.19 -3.48 -5.39
C SER A 180 0.59 -2.02 -5.18
N PRO A 181 1.11 -1.65 -3.98
CA PRO A 181 1.76 -0.36 -3.84
C PRO A 181 2.96 -0.27 -4.80
N LYS A 182 3.17 0.89 -5.42
CA LYS A 182 4.33 1.09 -6.30
C LYS A 182 5.67 0.86 -5.60
N THR A 183 5.73 1.15 -4.30
CA THR A 183 6.90 0.88 -3.46
C THR A 183 7.23 -0.61 -3.31
N HIS A 184 6.29 -1.51 -3.64
CA HIS A 184 6.49 -2.96 -3.62
C HIS A 184 6.97 -3.53 -4.95
N ILE A 185 7.14 -2.72 -5.98
CA ILE A 185 7.70 -3.18 -7.25
C ILE A 185 9.16 -3.59 -7.03
N GLY A 186 9.46 -4.82 -7.41
CA GLY A 186 10.70 -5.46 -6.99
C GLY A 186 10.55 -6.06 -5.58
N SER A 187 11.07 -7.23 -5.38
CA SER A 187 10.97 -7.97 -4.13
C SER A 187 11.41 -7.14 -2.92
N GLN A 188 10.46 -6.82 -2.04
CA GLN A 188 10.76 -6.10 -0.82
C GLN A 188 10.53 -7.00 0.39
N LYS A 189 11.62 -7.46 0.97
CA LYS A 189 11.57 -8.12 2.27
C LYS A 189 11.27 -7.04 3.32
N VAL A 190 10.25 -7.26 4.13
CA VAL A 190 9.96 -6.44 5.30
C VAL A 190 10.84 -6.91 6.44
N ASP A 191 11.65 -6.04 7.02
CA ASP A 191 12.51 -6.38 8.14
C ASP A 191 11.72 -6.47 9.44
N ARG A 192 10.80 -5.52 9.63
CA ARG A 192 9.93 -5.48 10.81
C ARG A 192 8.59 -4.83 10.50
N LYS A 193 7.58 -5.24 11.26
CA LYS A 193 6.26 -4.60 11.28
C LYS A 193 6.11 -3.82 12.58
N VAL A 194 5.62 -2.59 12.50
CA VAL A 194 5.43 -1.70 13.65
C VAL A 194 3.97 -1.25 13.71
N ASP A 195 3.28 -1.67 14.73
CA ASP A 195 1.89 -1.25 14.98
C ASP A 195 1.84 0.18 15.51
N SER A 196 0.93 0.97 14.96
CA SER A 196 0.80 2.39 15.30
C SER A 196 -0.62 2.90 15.05
N VAL A 197 -0.77 4.20 15.23
CA VAL A 197 -1.98 4.96 14.90
C VAL A 197 -1.66 5.94 13.77
N CYS A 198 -2.58 6.11 12.85
CA CYS A 198 -2.43 7.03 11.74
C CYS A 198 -2.26 8.48 12.24
N PRO A 199 -1.22 9.21 11.78
CA PRO A 199 -0.91 10.55 12.29
C PRO A 199 -1.66 11.70 11.61
N PHE A 200 -2.51 11.43 10.59
CA PHE A 200 -3.04 12.48 9.74
C PHE A 200 -4.29 13.17 10.24
N CYS A 201 -5.19 12.45 10.89
CA CYS A 201 -6.42 13.05 11.43
C CYS A 201 -6.88 12.38 12.72
N GLY A 202 -7.86 12.98 13.38
CA GLY A 202 -8.36 12.52 14.69
C GLY A 202 -9.20 11.24 14.67
N VAL A 203 -9.45 10.61 13.52
CA VAL A 203 -10.19 9.34 13.43
C VAL A 203 -9.46 8.23 14.20
N GLY A 204 -8.11 8.27 14.25
CA GLY A 204 -7.34 7.31 15.02
C GLY A 204 -7.28 5.91 14.40
N CYS A 205 -7.27 5.82 13.07
CA CYS A 205 -7.15 4.54 12.36
C CYS A 205 -5.93 3.77 12.83
N LEU A 206 -6.11 2.49 13.17
CA LEU A 206 -5.01 1.61 13.49
C LEU A 206 -4.30 1.16 12.23
N ILE A 207 -2.98 1.25 12.23
CA ILE A 207 -2.13 0.93 11.09
C ILE A 207 -0.96 0.07 11.52
N THR A 208 -0.37 -0.64 10.55
CA THR A 208 0.91 -1.33 10.70
C THR A 208 1.87 -0.80 9.64
N TYR A 209 2.98 -0.23 10.06
CA TYR A 209 4.09 0.15 9.19
C TYR A 209 4.93 -1.06 8.84
N ASN A 210 5.16 -1.28 7.56
CA ASN A 210 6.16 -2.20 7.06
C ASN A 210 7.47 -1.44 6.88
N VAL A 211 8.51 -1.85 7.61
CA VAL A 211 9.80 -1.15 7.68
C VAL A 211 10.88 -2.02 7.06
N ARG A 212 11.75 -1.40 6.27
CA ARG A 212 12.97 -1.97 5.72
C ARG A 212 14.08 -0.92 5.74
N ASP A 213 15.30 -1.33 6.13
CA ASP A 213 16.46 -0.44 6.21
C ASP A 213 16.12 0.88 6.92
N GLU A 214 15.43 0.78 8.07
CA GLU A 214 14.93 1.90 8.88
C GLU A 214 13.99 2.87 8.16
N LYS A 215 13.44 2.49 6.98
CA LYS A 215 12.47 3.28 6.22
C LYS A 215 11.12 2.59 6.15
N ILE A 216 10.06 3.37 6.22
CA ILE A 216 8.70 2.89 5.99
C ILE A 216 8.55 2.69 4.48
N ILE A 217 8.23 1.46 4.08
CA ILE A 217 8.05 1.10 2.67
C ILE A 217 6.59 0.93 2.27
N SER A 218 5.72 0.63 3.23
CA SER A 218 4.27 0.57 3.02
C SER A 218 3.51 0.60 4.33
N VAL A 219 2.21 0.79 4.24
CA VAL A 219 1.29 0.81 5.37
C VAL A 219 0.10 -0.10 5.11
N GLU A 220 -0.22 -0.92 6.09
CA GLU A 220 -1.41 -1.78 6.10
C GLU A 220 -2.42 -1.26 7.12
N GLY A 221 -3.72 -1.34 6.79
CA GLY A 221 -4.78 -1.10 7.76
C GLY A 221 -4.87 -2.26 8.75
N ARG A 222 -4.79 -1.95 10.03
CA ARG A 222 -5.00 -2.92 11.12
C ARG A 222 -6.44 -2.84 11.61
N ASP A 223 -7.01 -3.96 12.03
CA ASP A 223 -8.36 -3.98 12.56
C ASP A 223 -8.45 -3.15 13.85
N GLY A 224 -9.22 -2.09 13.78
CA GLY A 224 -9.45 -1.15 14.86
C GLY A 224 -10.88 -0.63 14.86
N PRO A 225 -11.38 -0.15 16.01
CA PRO A 225 -12.78 0.25 16.15
C PRO A 225 -13.19 1.36 15.19
N ALA A 226 -12.25 2.24 14.81
CA ALA A 226 -12.53 3.37 13.93
C ALA A 226 -12.42 3.04 12.44
N ASN A 227 -11.58 2.09 12.05
CA ASN A 227 -11.27 1.84 10.64
C ASN A 227 -11.50 0.41 10.15
N GLN A 228 -11.66 -0.58 11.06
CA GLN A 228 -11.96 -1.98 10.70
C GLN A 228 -11.06 -2.51 9.56
N GLY A 229 -9.76 -2.25 9.66
CA GLY A 229 -8.76 -2.65 8.68
C GLY A 229 -8.65 -1.75 7.43
N ARG A 230 -9.53 -0.75 7.25
CA ARG A 230 -9.55 0.13 6.09
C ARG A 230 -8.71 1.39 6.30
N LEU A 231 -8.25 1.97 5.21
CA LEU A 231 -7.50 3.23 5.21
C LEU A 231 -7.94 4.14 4.06
N CYS A 232 -7.87 5.44 4.30
CA CYS A 232 -7.94 6.42 3.22
C CYS A 232 -6.56 6.58 2.55
N VAL A 233 -6.50 7.34 1.46
CA VAL A 233 -5.27 7.62 0.71
C VAL A 233 -4.12 8.11 1.60
N LYS A 234 -4.38 9.00 2.55
CA LYS A 234 -3.35 9.55 3.45
C LYS A 234 -2.76 8.48 4.35
N GLY A 235 -3.60 7.69 5.03
CA GLY A 235 -3.15 6.64 5.93
C GLY A 235 -2.36 5.56 5.21
N ARG A 236 -2.70 5.26 3.96
CA ARG A 236 -2.05 4.20 3.19
C ARG A 236 -0.78 4.65 2.47
N PHE A 237 -0.78 5.83 1.86
CA PHE A 237 0.29 6.27 0.98
C PHE A 237 1.03 7.53 1.44
N GLY A 238 0.52 8.21 2.48
CA GLY A 238 1.10 9.48 2.92
C GLY A 238 2.33 9.35 3.83
N PHE A 239 2.91 8.18 3.99
CA PHE A 239 4.01 7.92 4.94
C PHE A 239 5.37 8.45 4.47
N ASP A 240 5.53 8.76 3.20
CA ASP A 240 6.78 9.19 2.59
C ASP A 240 7.33 10.51 3.17
N TYR A 241 6.45 11.37 3.71
CA TYR A 241 6.89 12.59 4.40
C TYR A 241 7.88 12.32 5.54
N ALA A 242 7.80 11.13 6.15
CA ALA A 242 8.67 10.77 7.29
C ALA A 242 10.16 10.73 6.90
N HIS A 243 10.43 10.47 5.62
CA HIS A 243 11.79 10.33 5.08
C HIS A 243 12.09 11.34 3.97
N HIS A 244 11.24 12.37 3.81
CA HIS A 244 11.44 13.38 2.80
C HIS A 244 12.71 14.19 3.07
N PRO A 245 13.56 14.48 2.05
CA PRO A 245 14.81 15.23 2.23
C PRO A 245 14.61 16.61 2.86
N ASP A 246 13.50 17.26 2.54
CA ASP A 246 13.18 18.60 3.06
C ASP A 246 12.49 18.58 4.43
N ARG A 247 12.34 17.39 5.03
CA ARG A 247 11.76 17.30 6.37
C ARG A 247 12.63 18.02 7.38
N LEU A 248 12.04 18.93 8.14
CA LEU A 248 12.71 19.56 9.26
C LEU A 248 12.95 18.53 10.38
N THR A 249 14.22 18.40 10.78
CA THR A 249 14.65 17.46 11.83
C THR A 249 15.05 18.16 13.12
N VAL A 250 15.17 19.48 13.08
CA VAL A 250 15.49 20.34 14.21
C VAL A 250 14.53 21.53 14.29
N PRO A 251 14.32 22.12 15.47
CA PRO A 251 13.52 23.34 15.59
C PRO A 251 14.14 24.49 14.82
N LEU A 252 13.28 25.37 14.29
CA LEU A 252 13.66 26.57 13.60
C LEU A 252 13.20 27.80 14.37
N ILE A 253 14.12 28.72 14.64
CA ILE A 253 13.81 30.02 15.26
C ILE A 253 14.01 31.13 14.22
N ARG A 254 13.04 32.04 14.12
CA ARG A 254 13.15 33.20 13.24
C ARG A 254 14.34 34.06 13.64
N LYS A 255 15.14 34.48 12.66
CA LYS A 255 16.30 35.36 12.89
C LYS A 255 15.86 36.71 13.48
N PRO A 256 16.65 37.27 14.38
CA PRO A 256 16.41 38.62 14.89
C PRO A 256 16.28 39.64 13.73
N GLY A 257 15.33 40.57 13.84
CA GLY A 257 15.12 41.61 12.85
C GLY A 257 14.36 41.21 11.57
N VAL A 258 14.09 39.92 11.37
CA VAL A 258 13.26 39.48 10.22
C VAL A 258 11.77 39.62 10.59
N PRO A 259 10.97 40.44 9.90
CA PRO A 259 9.57 40.66 10.18
C PRO A 259 8.75 39.37 10.03
N LYS A 260 7.66 39.25 10.80
CA LYS A 260 6.74 38.07 10.75
C LYS A 260 5.99 37.96 9.41
N GLU A 261 5.82 39.04 8.72
CA GLU A 261 5.15 39.15 7.41
C GLU A 261 6.00 38.55 6.29
N VAL A 262 7.33 38.44 6.47
CA VAL A 262 8.21 37.77 5.52
C VAL A 262 7.95 36.26 5.58
N ARG A 263 7.39 35.78 4.49
CA ARG A 263 7.10 34.32 4.31
C ARG A 263 8.15 33.74 3.36
N PRO A 264 8.73 32.58 3.68
CA PRO A 264 9.76 31.96 2.85
C PRO A 264 9.18 31.22 1.62
N TYR A 265 8.11 31.74 1.02
CA TYR A 265 7.56 31.16 -0.20
C TYR A 265 8.50 31.38 -1.38
N GLY A 266 9.07 30.28 -1.90
CA GLY A 266 9.99 30.32 -3.03
C GLY A 266 11.40 30.82 -2.71
N ALA A 267 11.70 31.13 -1.45
CA ALA A 267 13.03 31.50 -0.97
C ALA A 267 13.58 30.43 -0.04
N ASP A 268 14.89 30.37 0.13
CA ASP A 268 15.50 29.47 1.11
C ASP A 268 15.02 29.87 2.52
N TRP A 269 14.43 28.93 3.26
CA TRP A 269 13.98 29.16 4.63
C TRP A 269 15.11 29.64 5.55
N ARG A 270 16.37 29.32 5.19
CA ARG A 270 17.58 29.73 5.91
C ARG A 270 17.78 31.26 5.92
N ASP A 271 17.16 31.97 5.01
CA ASP A 271 17.19 33.44 5.02
C ASP A 271 16.36 34.01 6.17
N THR A 272 15.28 33.33 6.51
CA THR A 272 14.30 33.75 7.52
C THR A 272 14.55 33.12 8.88
N PHE A 273 14.98 31.87 8.91
CA PHE A 273 15.12 31.07 10.13
C PHE A 273 16.55 30.59 10.32
N ARG A 274 16.87 30.23 11.56
CA ARG A 274 18.07 29.50 11.94
C ARG A 274 17.69 28.22 12.69
N GLU A 275 18.54 27.23 12.60
CA GLU A 275 18.43 26.03 13.41
C GLU A 275 18.66 26.36 14.91
N ALA A 276 18.00 25.62 15.79
CA ALA A 276 18.08 25.76 17.23
C ALA A 276 18.02 24.36 17.88
N THR A 277 18.45 24.29 19.15
CA THR A 277 18.21 23.13 19.96
C THR A 277 16.76 23.08 20.44
N TRP A 278 16.27 21.91 20.84
CA TRP A 278 14.94 21.77 21.42
C TRP A 278 14.80 22.59 22.71
N ASP A 279 15.81 22.62 23.57
CA ASP A 279 15.78 23.39 24.82
C ASP A 279 15.65 24.89 24.51
N GLU A 280 16.47 25.41 23.61
CA GLU A 280 16.40 26.82 23.20
C GLU A 280 15.02 27.18 22.62
N ALA A 281 14.49 26.34 21.74
CA ALA A 281 13.20 26.61 21.11
C ALA A 281 12.03 26.53 22.11
N LEU A 282 12.06 25.57 23.01
CA LEU A 282 11.03 25.42 24.03
C LEU A 282 11.08 26.53 25.07
N ASP A 283 12.28 26.93 25.51
CA ASP A 283 12.47 28.05 26.46
C ASP A 283 11.98 29.37 25.86
N LEU A 284 12.30 29.61 24.58
CA LEU A 284 11.82 30.78 23.86
C LEU A 284 10.29 30.78 23.77
N ALA A 285 9.69 29.67 23.35
CA ALA A 285 8.23 29.58 23.20
C ALA A 285 7.50 29.72 24.54
N ALA A 286 7.96 29.00 25.57
CA ALA A 286 7.36 29.05 26.91
C ALA A 286 7.52 30.45 27.55
N GLY A 287 8.71 31.06 27.41
CA GLY A 287 8.98 32.40 27.87
C GLY A 287 8.10 33.45 27.23
N GLN A 288 7.91 33.38 25.91
CA GLN A 288 7.03 34.30 25.17
C GLN A 288 5.54 34.12 25.56
N LEU A 289 5.06 32.89 25.65
CA LEU A 289 3.68 32.63 26.08
C LEU A 289 3.42 33.11 27.51
N LYS A 290 4.37 32.88 28.43
CA LYS A 290 4.30 33.38 29.79
C LYS A 290 4.27 34.91 29.85
N SER A 291 5.16 35.57 29.09
CA SER A 291 5.20 37.05 29.01
C SER A 291 3.90 37.64 28.47
N LEU A 292 3.31 37.05 27.44
CA LEU A 292 2.03 37.48 26.88
C LEU A 292 0.88 37.33 27.93
N ARG A 293 0.84 36.21 28.61
CA ARG A 293 -0.12 35.99 29.67
C ARG A 293 0.03 37.00 30.80
N ASP A 294 1.25 37.24 31.25
CA ASP A 294 1.50 38.10 32.41
C ASP A 294 1.26 39.59 32.07
N THR A 295 1.46 39.99 30.80
CA THR A 295 1.25 41.35 30.30
C THR A 295 -0.22 41.62 29.98
N HIS A 296 -0.91 40.70 29.34
CA HIS A 296 -2.23 40.93 28.73
C HIS A 296 -3.35 40.07 29.39
N GLY A 297 -3.00 39.26 30.40
CA GLY A 297 -3.93 38.36 31.08
C GLY A 297 -4.14 37.03 30.35
N PRO A 298 -4.81 36.05 31.00
CA PRO A 298 -4.94 34.70 30.45
C PRO A 298 -5.78 34.62 29.18
N LYS A 299 -6.63 35.61 28.88
CA LYS A 299 -7.43 35.67 27.64
C LYS A 299 -6.61 36.03 26.42
N ALA A 300 -5.34 36.38 26.56
CA ALA A 300 -4.43 36.59 25.43
C ALA A 300 -3.96 35.29 24.77
N LEU A 301 -4.21 34.15 25.40
CA LEU A 301 -3.86 32.83 24.89
C LEU A 301 -5.11 32.06 24.48
N ALA A 302 -5.09 31.42 23.33
CA ALA A 302 -6.13 30.56 22.82
C ALA A 302 -5.54 29.23 22.31
N GLY A 303 -6.30 28.16 22.50
CA GLY A 303 -5.99 26.82 21.95
C GLY A 303 -7.19 26.30 21.15
N PHE A 304 -6.90 25.60 20.07
CA PHE A 304 -7.89 25.00 19.17
C PHE A 304 -7.71 23.48 19.14
#